data_33b1043ea39262144e37d6f0e59407ba
#
_entry.id   33b1043ea39262144e37d6f0e59407ba
#
_cell.length_a   1.000
_cell.length_b   1.000
_cell.length_c   1.000
_cell.angle_alpha   90.00
_cell.angle_beta   90.00
_cell.angle_gamma   90.00
#
_symmetry.space_group_name_H-M   'P 1'
#
loop_
_entity.id
_entity.type
_entity.pdbx_description
1 polymer ?
#
loop_
_entity_poly.entity_id
_entity_poly.type
_entity_poly.pdbx_seq_one_letter_code
_entity_poly.pdbx_strand_id
1 'polypeptide(L)'
;MAFNQKQVGNTFERKIAKELSLWIWNDPHVLKREPTSGAVKTVYYGDIYPIKDTGWDHFPFYLEVKHGYEKNLPTLFNFNIIKTWWYKCVLESSQSNGQDIILLIYNPTGKRGTILATDQLLNIPYTCILNINPHLVYIYDYKKMISNYDFETVFK
;
A
#
# COMPACT_ATOMS: atom_id res chain seq x y z
N MET A 1 15.22 -23.44 10.72
CA MET A 1 13.79 -23.15 10.55
C MET A 1 13.57 -22.40 9.25
N ALA A 2 12.82 -22.97 8.34
CA ALA A 2 12.40 -22.23 7.16
C ALA A 2 11.43 -21.13 7.60
N PHE A 3 11.83 -19.88 7.48
CA PHE A 3 10.92 -18.75 7.66
C PHE A 3 9.81 -18.89 6.60
N ASN A 4 8.58 -19.05 7.06
CA ASN A 4 7.44 -19.11 6.16
C ASN A 4 7.19 -17.71 5.59
N GLN A 5 7.61 -17.47 4.35
CA GLN A 5 7.46 -16.17 3.66
C GLN A 5 6.02 -15.66 3.69
N LYS A 6 5.04 -16.56 3.67
CA LYS A 6 3.63 -16.23 3.80
C LYS A 6 3.29 -15.61 5.17
N GLN A 7 3.87 -16.12 6.25
CA GLN A 7 3.68 -15.55 7.59
C GLN A 7 4.28 -14.16 7.73
N VAL A 8 5.45 -13.94 7.14
CA VAL A 8 6.14 -12.64 7.16
C VAL A 8 5.32 -11.59 6.40
N GLY A 9 4.81 -11.93 5.22
CA GLY A 9 3.91 -11.06 4.45
C GLY A 9 2.64 -10.71 5.22
N ASN A 10 1.97 -11.69 5.79
CA ASN A 10 0.75 -11.48 6.59
C ASN A 10 0.98 -10.60 7.82
N THR A 11 2.14 -10.72 8.46
CA THR A 11 2.52 -9.89 9.60
C THR A 11 2.76 -8.44 9.17
N PHE A 12 3.39 -8.25 8.04
CA PHE A 12 3.63 -6.92 7.48
C PHE A 12 2.32 -6.24 7.06
N GLU A 13 1.42 -6.94 6.37
CA GLU A 13 0.09 -6.42 6.02
C GLU A 13 -0.71 -5.97 7.25
N ARG A 14 -0.71 -6.76 8.35
CA ARG A 14 -1.35 -6.38 9.62
C ARG A 14 -0.74 -5.13 10.23
N LYS A 15 0.58 -5.01 10.17
CA LYS A 15 1.30 -3.83 10.65
C LYS A 15 0.88 -2.58 9.87
N ILE A 16 0.87 -2.65 8.55
CA ILE A 16 0.45 -1.53 7.68
C ILE A 16 -1.01 -1.17 7.92
N ALA A 17 -1.91 -2.14 8.02
CA ALA A 17 -3.32 -1.90 8.31
C ALA A 17 -3.51 -1.13 9.63
N LYS A 18 -2.78 -1.52 10.68
CA LYS A 18 -2.81 -0.84 11.98
C LYS A 18 -2.22 0.57 11.91
N GLU A 19 -1.08 0.75 11.27
CA GLU A 19 -0.43 2.06 11.12
C GLU A 19 -1.30 3.04 10.35
N LEU A 20 -1.88 2.63 9.23
CA LEU A 20 -2.81 3.47 8.45
C LEU A 20 -4.08 3.78 9.21
N SER A 21 -4.66 2.80 9.92
CA SER A 21 -5.84 3.02 10.76
C SER A 21 -5.60 4.08 11.83
N LEU A 22 -4.47 4.00 12.53
CA LEU A 22 -4.07 5.01 13.53
C LEU A 22 -3.84 6.38 12.89
N TRP A 23 -3.16 6.40 11.76
CA TRP A 23 -2.80 7.66 11.08
C TRP A 23 -4.01 8.39 10.54
N ILE A 24 -5.01 7.68 9.99
CA ILE A 24 -6.19 8.28 9.37
C ILE A 24 -7.29 8.59 10.40
N TRP A 25 -7.56 7.65 11.32
CA TRP A 25 -8.73 7.75 12.23
C TRP A 25 -8.39 7.77 13.72
N ASN A 26 -7.10 7.69 14.06
CA ASN A 26 -6.66 7.52 15.47
C ASN A 26 -7.30 6.28 16.16
N ASP A 27 -7.69 5.28 15.38
CA ASP A 27 -8.23 3.99 15.82
C ASP A 27 -7.47 2.86 15.12
N PRO A 28 -6.77 1.96 15.83
CA PRO A 28 -5.94 0.93 15.20
C PRO A 28 -6.74 -0.19 14.52
N HIS A 29 -8.07 -0.16 14.57
CA HIS A 29 -8.94 -1.27 14.16
C HIS A 29 -9.93 -0.92 13.05
N VAL A 30 -9.72 0.16 12.30
CA VAL A 30 -10.59 0.51 11.17
C VAL A 30 -10.30 -0.34 9.95
N LEU A 31 -9.02 -0.57 9.66
CA LEU A 31 -8.57 -1.40 8.54
C LEU A 31 -8.11 -2.78 9.01
N LYS A 32 -8.32 -3.78 8.16
CA LYS A 32 -7.88 -5.15 8.37
C LYS A 32 -7.31 -5.74 7.08
N ARG A 33 -6.35 -6.67 7.22
CA ARG A 33 -5.87 -7.43 6.06
C ARG A 33 -6.94 -8.40 5.55
N GLU A 34 -6.98 -8.59 4.23
CA GLU A 34 -7.82 -9.60 3.60
C GLU A 34 -7.32 -11.01 3.98
N PRO A 35 -8.17 -11.89 4.50
CA PRO A 35 -7.80 -13.28 4.69
C PRO A 35 -7.67 -13.98 3.34
N THR A 36 -6.50 -14.53 3.06
CA THR A 36 -6.13 -15.16 1.78
C THR A 36 -6.88 -16.45 1.44
N SER A 37 -7.85 -16.85 2.21
CA SER A 37 -8.52 -18.15 2.09
C SER A 37 -9.86 -18.11 1.38
N GLY A 38 -10.10 -17.22 0.43
CA GLY A 38 -11.18 -17.34 -0.57
C GLY A 38 -12.63 -17.55 -0.06
N ALA A 39 -12.85 -17.66 1.24
CA ALA A 39 -14.13 -18.01 1.83
C ALA A 39 -15.08 -16.82 2.05
N VAL A 40 -14.55 -15.62 2.09
CA VAL A 40 -15.35 -14.38 2.24
C VAL A 40 -14.88 -13.40 1.18
N LYS A 41 -15.63 -13.32 0.09
CA LYS A 41 -15.45 -12.21 -0.86
C LYS A 41 -15.95 -10.94 -0.18
N THR A 42 -15.04 -10.08 0.25
CA THR A 42 -15.39 -8.72 0.60
C THR A 42 -15.77 -7.94 -0.66
N VAL A 43 -16.55 -6.88 -0.50
CA VAL A 43 -16.83 -5.95 -1.60
C VAL A 43 -15.62 -5.12 -2.01
N TYR A 44 -14.51 -5.24 -1.28
CA TYR A 44 -13.27 -4.51 -1.50
C TYR A 44 -12.21 -5.37 -2.18
N TYR A 45 -11.40 -4.73 -3.01
CA TYR A 45 -10.20 -5.29 -3.62
C TYR A 45 -8.95 -4.82 -2.86
N GLY A 46 -7.84 -5.54 -3.01
CA GLY A 46 -6.58 -5.26 -2.36
C GLY A 46 -6.33 -6.08 -1.10
N ASP A 47 -5.17 -5.86 -0.48
CA ASP A 47 -4.70 -6.63 0.68
C ASP A 47 -5.29 -6.15 2.01
N ILE A 48 -5.77 -4.91 2.05
CA ILE A 48 -6.30 -4.24 3.25
C ILE A 48 -7.61 -3.55 2.92
N TYR A 49 -8.59 -3.70 3.79
CA TYR A 49 -9.93 -3.13 3.62
C TYR A 49 -10.53 -2.66 4.95
N PRO A 50 -11.52 -1.74 4.92
CA PRO A 50 -12.17 -1.26 6.12
C PRO A 50 -13.18 -2.28 6.67
N ILE A 51 -13.20 -2.42 8.01
CA ILE A 51 -14.17 -3.23 8.76
C ILE A 51 -15.07 -2.41 9.68
N LYS A 52 -14.85 -1.09 9.72
CA LYS A 52 -15.66 -0.12 10.43
C LYS A 52 -16.07 1.01 9.50
N ASP A 53 -17.03 1.81 9.95
CA ASP A 53 -17.38 3.05 9.28
C ASP A 53 -16.15 3.96 9.14
N THR A 54 -15.86 4.37 7.93
CA THR A 54 -14.74 5.25 7.60
C THR A 54 -15.09 6.73 7.68
N GLY A 55 -16.37 7.06 7.77
CA GLY A 55 -16.88 8.43 7.65
C GLY A 55 -16.98 8.92 6.19
N TRP A 56 -16.67 8.08 5.21
CA TRP A 56 -16.78 8.40 3.78
C TRP A 56 -17.92 7.59 3.14
N ASP A 57 -18.51 8.13 2.10
CA ASP A 57 -19.59 7.46 1.34
C ASP A 57 -19.12 6.12 0.75
N HIS A 58 -17.84 6.05 0.34
CA HIS A 58 -17.18 4.82 -0.06
C HIS A 58 -15.68 4.92 0.28
N PHE A 59 -15.04 3.77 0.43
CA PHE A 59 -13.60 3.69 0.70
C PHE A 59 -12.81 3.85 -0.61
N PRO A 60 -12.05 4.95 -0.77
CA PRO A 60 -11.46 5.29 -2.07
C PRO A 60 -10.15 4.57 -2.37
N PHE A 61 -9.54 3.91 -1.39
CA PHE A 61 -8.19 3.36 -1.52
C PHE A 61 -8.19 1.91 -1.95
N TYR A 62 -7.40 1.60 -2.98
CA TYR A 62 -6.92 0.27 -3.29
C TYR A 62 -5.55 0.10 -2.63
N LEU A 63 -5.45 -0.79 -1.65
CA LEU A 63 -4.24 -0.99 -0.83
C LEU A 63 -3.58 -2.32 -1.17
N GLU A 64 -2.43 -2.28 -1.81
CA GLU A 64 -1.57 -3.44 -2.07
C GLU A 64 -0.30 -3.33 -1.25
N VAL A 65 0.07 -4.41 -0.57
CA VAL A 65 1.22 -4.44 0.35
C VAL A 65 2.18 -5.54 -0.06
N LYS A 66 3.44 -5.19 -0.25
CA LYS A 66 4.52 -6.10 -0.62
C LYS A 66 5.67 -6.02 0.37
N HIS A 67 6.19 -7.17 0.75
CA HIS A 67 7.33 -7.29 1.66
C HIS A 67 8.36 -8.29 1.13
N GLY A 68 9.62 -7.91 1.10
CA GLY A 68 10.70 -8.74 0.60
C GLY A 68 10.88 -8.63 -0.92
N TYR A 69 11.04 -9.76 -1.61
CA TYR A 69 11.22 -9.89 -3.06
C TYR A 69 12.56 -9.39 -3.62
N GLU A 70 13.49 -8.93 -2.81
CA GLU A 70 14.84 -8.55 -3.23
C GLU A 70 15.86 -9.63 -2.87
N LYS A 71 15.80 -10.76 -3.54
CA LYS A 71 16.93 -11.69 -3.54
C LYS A 71 17.91 -11.22 -4.63
N ASN A 72 19.09 -10.74 -4.23
CA ASN A 72 20.24 -10.52 -5.09
C ASN A 72 20.29 -9.24 -5.94
N LEU A 73 19.66 -8.13 -5.54
CA LEU A 73 19.80 -6.87 -6.28
C LEU A 73 20.52 -5.79 -5.45
N PRO A 74 21.62 -5.23 -5.97
CA PRO A 74 22.36 -4.16 -5.30
C PRO A 74 21.70 -2.78 -5.43
N THR A 75 20.60 -2.66 -6.15
CA THR A 75 19.92 -1.39 -6.43
C THR A 75 18.79 -1.08 -5.46
N LEU A 76 18.58 0.21 -5.17
CA LEU A 76 17.54 0.71 -4.26
C LEU A 76 16.12 0.33 -4.67
N PHE A 77 15.88 0.11 -5.97
CA PHE A 77 14.56 -0.23 -6.51
C PHE A 77 14.70 -1.23 -7.65
N ASN A 78 13.94 -2.30 -7.58
CA ASN A 78 13.68 -3.11 -8.75
C ASN A 78 12.46 -2.52 -9.50
N PHE A 79 12.71 -1.61 -10.41
CA PHE A 79 11.67 -0.93 -11.18
C PHE A 79 10.76 -1.90 -11.95
N ASN A 80 11.30 -3.03 -12.43
CA ASN A 80 10.52 -4.01 -13.18
C ASN A 80 9.48 -4.70 -12.29
N ILE A 81 9.82 -5.01 -11.05
CA ILE A 81 8.87 -5.64 -10.13
C ILE A 81 7.78 -4.66 -9.69
N ILE A 82 8.14 -3.39 -9.42
CA ILE A 82 7.17 -2.34 -9.11
C ILE A 82 6.23 -2.12 -10.29
N LYS A 83 6.74 -2.07 -11.50
CA LYS A 83 5.94 -1.96 -12.72
C LYS A 83 4.92 -3.10 -12.87
N THR A 84 5.35 -4.35 -12.63
CA THR A 84 4.47 -5.52 -12.68
C THR A 84 3.35 -5.43 -11.65
N TRP A 85 3.67 -5.08 -10.41
CA TRP A 85 2.68 -4.88 -9.35
C TRP A 85 1.74 -3.72 -9.63
N TRP A 86 2.27 -2.63 -10.19
CA TRP A 86 1.47 -1.45 -10.55
C TRP A 86 0.38 -1.79 -11.56
N TYR A 87 0.71 -2.51 -12.62
CA TYR A 87 -0.28 -2.93 -13.62
C TYR A 87 -1.36 -3.84 -13.03
N LYS A 88 -1.00 -4.73 -12.12
CA LYS A 88 -1.98 -5.53 -11.36
C LYS A 88 -2.91 -4.63 -10.53
N CYS A 89 -2.34 -3.67 -9.81
CA CYS A 89 -3.11 -2.71 -9.01
C CYS A 89 -4.11 -1.92 -9.88
N VAL A 90 -3.67 -1.43 -11.03
CA VAL A 90 -4.53 -0.69 -11.98
C VAL A 90 -5.68 -1.57 -12.46
N LEU A 91 -5.41 -2.82 -12.81
CA LEU A 91 -6.44 -3.75 -13.27
C LEU A 91 -7.48 -4.03 -12.18
N GLU A 92 -7.04 -4.38 -10.98
CA GLU A 92 -7.95 -4.70 -9.86
C GLU A 92 -8.71 -3.46 -9.36
N SER A 93 -8.04 -2.31 -9.27
CA SER A 93 -8.68 -1.03 -8.93
C SER A 93 -9.80 -0.69 -9.92
N SER A 94 -9.57 -0.88 -11.21
CA SER A 94 -10.57 -0.63 -12.26
C SER A 94 -11.82 -1.54 -12.15
N GLN A 95 -11.67 -2.70 -11.53
CA GLN A 95 -12.77 -3.65 -11.28
C GLN A 95 -13.49 -3.39 -9.96
N SER A 96 -12.93 -2.53 -9.11
CA SER A 96 -13.52 -2.17 -7.81
C SER A 96 -14.66 -1.16 -7.98
N ASN A 97 -15.44 -1.01 -6.91
CA ASN A 97 -16.47 0.03 -6.85
C ASN A 97 -15.94 1.22 -6.03
N GLY A 98 -15.25 2.15 -6.71
CA GLY A 98 -14.81 3.41 -6.13
C GLY A 98 -13.46 3.37 -5.41
N GLN A 99 -12.68 2.30 -5.50
CA GLN A 99 -11.30 2.26 -4.98
C GLN A 99 -10.31 2.80 -6.02
N ASP A 100 -10.42 4.07 -6.34
CA ASP A 100 -9.72 4.70 -7.46
C ASP A 100 -8.32 5.20 -7.12
N ILE A 101 -7.99 5.30 -5.83
CA ILE A 101 -6.69 5.76 -5.35
C ILE A 101 -5.82 4.55 -5.00
N ILE A 102 -4.85 4.27 -5.84
CA ILE A 102 -3.92 3.15 -5.64
C ILE A 102 -2.82 3.55 -4.66
N LEU A 103 -2.65 2.78 -3.60
CA LEU A 103 -1.55 2.88 -2.65
C LEU A 103 -0.82 1.53 -2.61
N LEU A 104 0.29 1.45 -3.33
CA LEU A 104 1.20 0.30 -3.31
C LEU A 104 2.28 0.55 -2.27
N ILE A 105 2.23 -0.19 -1.18
CA ILE A 105 3.17 -0.06 -0.06
C ILE A 105 4.16 -1.23 -0.10
N TYR A 106 5.43 -0.92 -0.26
CA TYR A 106 6.48 -1.90 -0.45
C TYR A 106 7.62 -1.71 0.55
N ASN A 107 7.97 -2.78 1.24
CA ASN A 107 9.16 -2.85 2.06
C ASN A 107 10.13 -3.90 1.50
N PRO A 108 11.23 -3.49 0.88
CA PRO A 108 12.31 -4.40 0.55
C PRO A 108 12.95 -4.95 1.82
N THR A 109 13.48 -6.16 1.74
CA THR A 109 14.12 -6.79 2.89
C THR A 109 15.33 -6.02 3.40
N GLY A 110 15.54 -6.04 4.73
CA GLY A 110 16.71 -5.48 5.38
C GLY A 110 16.54 -4.03 5.82
N LYS A 111 17.62 -3.25 5.72
CA LYS A 111 17.70 -1.88 6.25
C LYS A 111 17.07 -0.80 5.39
N ARG A 112 16.45 -1.18 4.28
CA ARG A 112 15.81 -0.24 3.37
C ARG A 112 14.43 0.14 3.87
N GLY A 113 14.08 1.40 3.73
CA GLY A 113 12.81 1.92 4.22
C GLY A 113 11.61 1.41 3.42
N THR A 114 10.43 1.51 4.01
CA THR A 114 9.16 1.27 3.34
C THR A 114 8.84 2.42 2.42
N ILE A 115 8.43 2.13 1.19
CA ILE A 115 7.98 3.12 0.21
C ILE A 115 6.47 3.05 0.01
N LEU A 116 5.90 4.17 -0.39
CA LEU A 116 4.56 4.27 -0.96
C LEU A 116 4.67 4.67 -2.42
N ALA A 117 4.08 3.88 -3.32
CA ALA A 117 3.92 4.21 -4.73
C ALA A 117 2.46 4.53 -5.02
N THR A 118 2.21 5.66 -5.67
CA THR A 118 0.87 6.11 -6.06
C THR A 118 0.95 7.02 -7.28
N ASP A 119 -0.09 7.07 -8.09
CA ASP A 119 -0.22 8.03 -9.18
C ASP A 119 -0.78 9.40 -8.74
N GLN A 120 -1.05 9.53 -7.44
CA GLN A 120 -1.49 10.80 -6.85
C GLN A 120 -0.27 11.68 -6.51
N LEU A 121 -0.31 12.92 -6.94
CA LEU A 121 0.64 13.93 -6.44
C LEU A 121 0.16 14.40 -5.06
N LEU A 122 0.76 13.83 -4.03
CA LEU A 122 0.45 14.17 -2.64
C LEU A 122 1.09 15.51 -2.25
N ASN A 123 0.51 16.17 -1.27
CA ASN A 123 1.01 17.47 -0.78
C ASN A 123 2.22 17.32 0.18
N ILE A 124 3.16 16.48 -0.19
CA ILE A 124 4.42 16.23 0.52
C ILE A 124 5.54 15.95 -0.50
N PRO A 125 6.82 16.10 -0.12
CA PRO A 125 7.93 15.76 -1.00
C PRO A 125 7.95 14.28 -1.39
N TYR A 126 8.14 13.98 -2.67
CA TYR A 126 8.38 12.63 -3.17
C TYR A 126 9.88 12.36 -3.35
N THR A 127 10.26 11.09 -3.31
CA THR A 127 11.65 10.65 -3.51
C THR A 127 12.02 10.62 -4.99
N CYS A 128 11.17 10.07 -5.83
CA CYS A 128 11.35 10.00 -7.28
C CYS A 128 10.01 9.76 -7.99
N ILE A 129 10.04 9.88 -9.31
CA ILE A 129 8.91 9.59 -10.20
C ILE A 129 9.30 8.44 -11.11
N LEU A 130 8.41 7.43 -11.22
CA LEU A 130 8.54 6.35 -12.20
C LEU A 130 7.56 6.59 -13.34
N ASN A 131 8.07 6.54 -14.56
CA ASN A 131 7.22 6.53 -15.74
C ASN A 131 6.81 5.08 -16.05
N ILE A 132 5.59 4.73 -15.66
CA ILE A 132 4.97 3.44 -15.96
C ILE A 132 3.81 3.71 -16.91
N ASN A 133 4.14 3.95 -18.17
CA ASN A 133 3.21 4.41 -19.20
C ASN A 133 1.87 3.64 -19.20
N PRO A 134 0.71 4.34 -19.18
CA PRO A 134 0.53 5.79 -19.26
C PRO A 134 0.63 6.55 -17.92
N HIS A 135 1.02 5.89 -16.84
CA HIS A 135 1.00 6.45 -15.49
C HIS A 135 2.33 7.11 -15.11
N LEU A 136 2.26 8.25 -14.44
CA LEU A 136 3.35 8.77 -13.62
C LEU A 136 3.11 8.30 -12.18
N VAL A 137 4.05 7.52 -11.65
CA VAL A 137 3.97 6.95 -10.32
C VAL A 137 4.98 7.65 -9.41
N TYR A 138 4.47 8.32 -8.39
CA TYR A 138 5.28 9.02 -7.39
C TYR A 138 5.67 8.06 -6.28
N ILE A 139 6.93 8.10 -5.88
CA ILE A 139 7.48 7.29 -4.79
C ILE A 139 7.73 8.18 -3.58
N TYR A 140 7.10 7.84 -2.46
CA TYR A 140 7.22 8.54 -1.18
C TYR A 140 7.90 7.66 -0.14
N ASP A 141 8.58 8.29 0.81
CA ASP A 141 9.02 7.62 2.03
C ASP A 141 7.82 7.43 2.96
N TYR A 142 7.32 6.21 3.07
CA TYR A 142 6.13 5.88 3.84
C TYR A 142 6.26 6.25 5.31
N LYS A 143 7.41 5.95 5.93
CA LYS A 143 7.65 6.23 7.35
C LYS A 143 7.65 7.72 7.66
N LYS A 144 8.32 8.51 6.81
CA LYS A 144 8.31 9.98 6.94
C LYS A 144 6.91 10.54 6.74
N MET A 145 6.15 10.00 5.80
CA MET A 145 4.78 10.43 5.55
C MET A 145 3.92 10.29 6.80
N ILE A 146 3.81 9.09 7.37
CA ILE A 146 2.93 8.85 8.53
C ILE A 146 3.45 9.44 9.84
N SER A 147 4.76 9.72 9.95
CA SER A 147 5.36 10.28 11.17
C SER A 147 5.34 11.80 11.21
N ASN A 148 5.43 12.47 10.06
CA ASN A 148 5.66 13.92 9.99
C ASN A 148 4.45 14.71 9.50
N TYR A 149 3.46 14.06 8.92
CA TYR A 149 2.30 14.71 8.32
C TYR A 149 1.01 14.04 8.78
N ASP A 150 -0.04 14.80 8.96
CA ASP A 150 -1.38 14.26 9.14
C ASP A 150 -2.01 13.89 7.78
N PHE A 151 -3.01 13.01 7.83
CA PHE A 151 -3.67 12.49 6.65
C PHE A 151 -4.29 13.60 5.78
N GLU A 152 -4.96 14.55 6.41
CA GLU A 152 -5.62 15.65 5.70
C GLU A 152 -4.63 16.55 4.96
N THR A 153 -3.46 16.77 5.54
CA THR A 153 -2.38 17.51 4.87
C THR A 153 -1.88 16.79 3.64
N VAL A 154 -1.70 15.47 3.72
CA VAL A 154 -1.16 14.65 2.64
C VAL A 154 -2.11 14.56 1.46
N PHE A 155 -3.41 14.37 1.72
CA PHE A 155 -4.44 14.12 0.69
C PHE A 155 -5.34 15.33 0.38
N LYS A 156 -4.86 16.50 0.65
CA LYS A 156 -5.57 17.73 0.25
C LYS A 156 -5.67 17.95 -1.24
#